data_db9583dec3b955d75f56e4997a2bf52a
#
_entry.id   db9583dec3b955d75f56e4997a2bf52a
#
_cell.length_a   1.000
_cell.length_b   1.000
_cell.length_c   1.000
_cell.angle_alpha   90.00
_cell.angle_beta   90.00
_cell.angle_gamma   90.00
#
_symmetry.space_group_name_H-M   'P 1'
#
loop_
_entity.id
_entity.type
_entity.pdbx_description
1 polymer ?
#
loop_
_entity_poly.entity_id
_entity_poly.type
_entity_poly.pdbx_seq_one_letter_code
_entity_poly.pdbx_strand_id
1 'polypeptide(L)'
;MSYRRYYRFNKNNPVGLGKPPFALFSSHDLEAPVQRNENIIVTSIDPGIVNCGVYINCTNTETGEMKSLYLTKLQFNKEDNHYISSLKILDDLERKNKFFSSSHYIVIESQMAVSYDNTRMAQHLITYFTTRYRNEGNRPVVIEFNSQSKTRLLDCPKGMKKPEYKKWCHEKAISLLESRNLKSEEKFIKLLKSSKKADDMGDSVCQFYAWDMVMKGESFKIPKPVVREKVRID
;
A
#
# COMPACT_ATOMS: atom_id res chain seq x y z
N MET A 1 -10.38 20.29 12.29
CA MET A 1 -9.31 19.57 12.98
C MET A 1 -8.01 19.80 12.24
N SER A 2 -7.01 20.34 12.92
CA SER A 2 -5.76 20.79 12.28
C SER A 2 -4.88 19.58 11.90
N TYR A 3 -4.44 19.50 10.66
CA TYR A 3 -3.45 18.55 10.12
C TYR A 3 -2.18 18.40 10.96
N ARG A 4 -1.89 19.38 11.83
CA ARG A 4 -0.72 19.38 12.71
C ARG A 4 -0.70 18.27 13.79
N ARG A 5 -1.83 17.64 14.12
CA ARG A 5 -1.87 16.57 15.14
C ARG A 5 -1.37 15.22 14.63
N TYR A 6 -1.46 14.97 13.34
CA TYR A 6 -1.04 13.69 12.74
C TYR A 6 0.47 13.55 12.55
N TYR A 7 1.23 14.65 12.67
CA TYR A 7 2.68 14.68 12.46
C TYR A 7 3.51 14.45 13.73
N ARG A 8 2.88 14.18 14.88
CA ARG A 8 3.60 13.92 16.13
C ARG A 8 4.11 12.47 16.26
N PHE A 9 3.99 11.66 15.24
CA PHE A 9 4.60 10.34 15.23
C PHE A 9 6.11 10.48 15.16
N ASN A 10 6.71 10.27 16.34
CA ASN A 10 8.14 10.15 16.56
C ASN A 10 8.97 11.40 16.23
N LYS A 11 9.17 12.24 17.25
CA LYS A 11 10.14 13.36 17.22
C LYS A 11 11.57 12.92 16.85
N ASN A 12 11.87 11.64 16.92
CA ASN A 12 13.17 11.04 16.65
C ASN A 12 13.24 10.40 15.25
N ASN A 13 12.19 10.46 14.45
CA ASN A 13 12.26 9.98 13.08
C ASN A 13 12.79 11.11 12.18
N PRO A 14 14.02 11.03 11.66
CA PRO A 14 14.62 12.06 10.81
C PRO A 14 14.04 12.07 9.39
N VAL A 15 12.76 11.75 9.22
CA VAL A 15 12.06 11.98 7.96
C VAL A 15 12.00 13.48 7.77
N GLY A 16 13.08 14.01 7.21
CA GLY A 16 13.25 15.42 6.97
C GLY A 16 12.11 15.95 6.10
N LEU A 17 11.64 17.11 6.43
CA LEU A 17 10.94 18.20 5.73
C LEU A 17 10.22 17.91 4.39
N GLY A 18 10.11 16.65 3.96
CA GLY A 18 9.23 16.21 2.88
C GLY A 18 7.83 15.88 3.41
N LYS A 19 6.84 15.84 2.52
CA LYS A 19 5.54 15.25 2.85
C LYS A 19 5.79 13.87 3.43
N PRO A 20 5.12 13.49 4.53
CA PRO A 20 5.28 12.18 5.12
C PRO A 20 5.01 11.10 4.08
N PRO A 21 5.66 9.93 4.17
CA PRO A 21 5.48 8.86 3.20
C PRO A 21 4.06 8.29 3.20
N PHE A 22 3.26 8.63 4.20
CA PHE A 22 1.87 8.19 4.31
C PHE A 22 1.04 9.23 5.05
N ALA A 23 -0.26 9.28 4.76
CA ALA A 23 -1.25 9.96 5.57
C ALA A 23 -2.07 8.89 6.31
N LEU A 24 -2.23 9.05 7.61
CA LEU A 24 -3.08 8.18 8.41
C LEU A 24 -4.50 8.75 8.41
N PHE A 25 -5.43 8.01 7.83
CA PHE A 25 -6.86 8.25 8.01
C PHE A 25 -7.37 7.26 9.06
N SER A 26 -7.28 7.64 10.31
CA SER A 26 -7.96 6.94 11.37
C SER A 26 -9.16 7.75 11.80
N SER A 27 -10.34 7.15 11.79
CA SER A 27 -11.52 7.71 12.45
C SER A 27 -11.39 7.63 13.99
N HIS A 28 -10.27 7.15 14.48
CA HIS A 28 -10.00 6.87 15.88
C HIS A 28 -8.71 7.52 16.32
N ASP A 29 -8.76 7.99 17.57
CA ASP A 29 -7.58 8.45 18.25
C ASP A 29 -6.48 7.39 18.12
N LEU A 30 -5.36 7.78 17.51
CA LEU A 30 -4.16 6.96 17.32
C LEU A 30 -3.54 6.50 18.67
N GLU A 31 -4.22 6.80 19.76
CA GLU A 31 -3.85 6.46 21.12
C GLU A 31 -4.33 5.06 21.55
N ALA A 32 -5.20 4.39 20.78
CA ALA A 32 -5.45 3.00 21.04
C ALA A 32 -4.18 2.21 20.66
N PRO A 33 -3.43 1.68 21.64
CA PRO A 33 -2.29 0.85 21.31
C PRO A 33 -2.82 -0.31 20.48
N VAL A 34 -2.31 -0.45 19.25
CA VAL A 34 -2.46 -1.73 18.55
C VAL A 34 -1.97 -2.77 19.55
N GLN A 35 -2.90 -3.58 20.08
CA GLN A 35 -2.52 -4.67 20.97
C GLN A 35 -1.35 -5.38 20.28
N ARG A 36 -0.25 -5.59 21.00
CA ARG A 36 0.90 -6.32 20.47
C ARG A 36 0.47 -7.77 20.29
N ASN A 37 -0.21 -8.02 19.20
CA ASN A 37 -0.52 -9.36 18.79
C ASN A 37 0.77 -10.00 18.27
N GLU A 38 0.98 -11.25 18.54
CA GLU A 38 2.11 -12.03 18.00
C GLU A 38 2.20 -11.95 16.47
N ASN A 39 1.07 -11.69 15.83
CA ASN A 39 0.95 -11.60 14.37
C ASN A 39 0.26 -10.31 13.95
N ILE A 40 0.89 -9.57 13.05
CA ILE A 40 0.30 -8.40 12.39
C ILE A 40 -0.13 -8.77 10.98
N ILE A 41 -1.42 -8.60 10.68
CA ILE A 41 -1.99 -8.82 9.35
C ILE A 41 -2.17 -7.48 8.67
N VAL A 42 -1.63 -7.37 7.46
CA VAL A 42 -1.66 -6.15 6.64
C VAL A 42 -2.27 -6.46 5.30
N THR A 43 -3.27 -5.71 4.91
CA THR A 43 -3.81 -5.69 3.55
C THR A 43 -3.23 -4.50 2.80
N SER A 44 -2.60 -4.74 1.67
CA SER A 44 -2.06 -3.73 0.75
C SER A 44 -2.87 -3.72 -0.54
N ILE A 45 -3.35 -2.54 -0.95
CA ILE A 45 -4.23 -2.37 -2.09
C ILE A 45 -3.64 -1.33 -3.05
N ASP A 46 -3.48 -1.71 -4.32
CA ASP A 46 -3.19 -0.79 -5.42
C ASP A 46 -4.50 -0.50 -6.17
N PRO A 47 -5.10 0.70 -5.99
CA PRO A 47 -6.40 1.03 -6.58
C PRO A 47 -6.33 1.23 -8.09
N GLY A 48 -7.24 0.61 -8.82
CA GLY A 48 -7.44 0.86 -10.24
C GLY A 48 -8.86 0.53 -10.66
N ILE A 49 -9.41 1.31 -11.58
CA ILE A 49 -10.79 1.14 -12.07
C ILE A 49 -10.97 -0.08 -12.98
N VAL A 50 -9.91 -0.57 -13.60
CA VAL A 50 -9.92 -1.76 -14.46
C VAL A 50 -9.30 -2.95 -13.75
N ASN A 51 -8.23 -2.71 -13.01
CA ASN A 51 -7.54 -3.73 -12.22
C ASN A 51 -7.20 -3.13 -10.86
N CYS A 52 -7.55 -3.86 -9.80
CA CYS A 52 -7.19 -3.50 -8.44
C CYS A 52 -6.35 -4.64 -7.85
N GLY A 53 -5.10 -4.36 -7.52
CA GLY A 53 -4.19 -5.32 -6.90
C GLY A 53 -4.47 -5.41 -5.40
N VAL A 54 -4.53 -6.64 -4.85
CA VAL A 54 -4.74 -6.86 -3.41
C VAL A 54 -3.76 -7.91 -2.93
N TYR A 55 -2.99 -7.56 -1.92
CA TYR A 55 -2.06 -8.45 -1.24
C TYR A 55 -2.29 -8.43 0.28
N ILE A 56 -2.35 -9.60 0.91
CA ILE A 56 -2.49 -9.73 2.36
C ILE A 56 -1.32 -10.54 2.89
N ASN A 57 -0.64 -9.99 3.88
CA ASN A 57 0.49 -10.60 4.55
C ASN A 57 0.26 -10.68 6.05
N CYS A 58 0.79 -11.75 6.66
CA CYS A 58 0.91 -11.91 8.10
C CYS A 58 2.40 -11.84 8.47
N THR A 59 2.73 -10.99 9.42
CA THR A 59 4.10 -10.87 9.97
C THR A 59 4.06 -11.25 11.44
N ASN A 60 4.87 -12.23 11.84
CA ASN A 60 5.11 -12.52 13.25
C ASN A 60 5.98 -11.42 13.84
N THR A 61 5.54 -10.78 14.91
CA THR A 61 6.22 -9.60 15.51
C THR A 61 7.48 -9.95 16.29
N GLU A 62 7.59 -11.19 16.76
CA GLU A 62 8.74 -11.66 17.55
C GLU A 62 9.87 -12.13 16.64
N THR A 63 9.53 -12.97 15.64
CA THR A 63 10.52 -13.57 14.74
C THR A 63 10.79 -12.73 13.50
N GLY A 64 9.89 -11.80 13.15
CA GLY A 64 9.92 -11.07 11.89
C GLY A 64 9.53 -11.92 10.67
N GLU A 65 9.11 -13.18 10.88
CA GLU A 65 8.71 -14.07 9.78
C GLU A 65 7.47 -13.52 9.08
N MET A 66 7.52 -13.45 7.76
CA MET A 66 6.44 -12.99 6.89
C MET A 66 5.84 -14.15 6.11
N LYS A 67 4.51 -14.19 6.04
CA LYS A 67 3.77 -15.20 5.27
C LYS A 67 2.67 -14.53 4.45
N SER A 68 2.66 -14.79 3.14
CA SER A 68 1.55 -14.36 2.29
C SER A 68 0.29 -15.17 2.58
N LEU A 69 -0.82 -14.46 2.83
CA LEU A 69 -2.13 -15.08 3.06
C LEU A 69 -2.98 -15.07 1.78
N TYR A 70 -2.93 -13.96 1.03
CA TYR A 70 -3.77 -13.74 -0.13
C TYR A 70 -3.09 -12.82 -1.14
N LEU A 71 -3.25 -13.12 -2.41
CA LEU A 71 -2.83 -12.27 -3.52
C LEU A 71 -3.83 -12.43 -4.65
N THR A 72 -4.37 -11.33 -5.13
CA THR A 72 -5.31 -11.33 -6.24
C THR A 72 -5.29 -10.02 -7.01
N LYS A 73 -5.87 -10.09 -8.19
CA LYS A 73 -6.23 -8.92 -8.98
C LYS A 73 -7.75 -8.95 -9.17
N LEU A 74 -8.43 -7.91 -8.69
CA LEU A 74 -9.83 -7.67 -9.02
C LEU A 74 -9.85 -7.02 -10.40
N GLN A 75 -10.55 -7.64 -11.34
CA GLN A 75 -10.56 -7.20 -12.74
C GLN A 75 -11.97 -6.81 -13.16
N PHE A 76 -12.11 -5.66 -13.80
CA PHE A 76 -13.37 -5.09 -14.26
C PHE A 76 -13.32 -4.77 -15.74
N ASN A 77 -14.49 -4.59 -16.37
CA ASN A 77 -14.54 -4.24 -17.78
C ASN A 77 -14.10 -2.79 -18.00
N LYS A 78 -13.31 -2.57 -19.04
CA LYS A 78 -12.91 -1.21 -19.43
C LYS A 78 -14.08 -0.32 -19.85
N GLU A 79 -15.17 -0.94 -20.30
CA GLU A 79 -16.40 -0.27 -20.75
C GLU A 79 -17.28 0.17 -19.57
N ASP A 80 -17.04 -0.35 -18.37
CA ASP A 80 -17.72 0.09 -17.18
C ASP A 80 -17.36 1.56 -16.90
N ASN A 81 -18.35 2.38 -16.66
CA ASN A 81 -18.08 3.72 -16.15
C ASN A 81 -17.55 3.61 -14.69
N HIS A 82 -16.97 4.71 -14.21
CA HIS A 82 -16.35 4.75 -12.86
C HIS A 82 -17.33 4.29 -11.77
N TYR A 83 -18.60 4.67 -11.84
CA TYR A 83 -19.61 4.29 -10.84
C TYR A 83 -19.83 2.78 -10.79
N ILE A 84 -20.01 2.15 -11.95
CA ILE A 84 -20.21 0.70 -12.06
C ILE A 84 -18.97 -0.05 -11.58
N SER A 85 -17.76 0.39 -11.99
CA SER A 85 -16.52 -0.20 -11.51
C SER A 85 -16.38 -0.10 -9.99
N SER A 86 -16.73 1.04 -9.39
CA SER A 86 -16.69 1.23 -7.94
C SER A 86 -17.63 0.29 -7.22
N LEU A 87 -18.88 0.14 -7.68
CA LEU A 87 -19.85 -0.79 -7.09
C LEU A 87 -19.33 -2.23 -7.16
N LYS A 88 -18.84 -2.67 -8.32
CA LYS A 88 -18.32 -4.03 -8.50
C LYS A 88 -17.13 -4.32 -7.57
N ILE A 89 -16.23 -3.33 -7.38
CA ILE A 89 -15.11 -3.47 -6.44
C ILE A 89 -15.64 -3.62 -5.00
N LEU A 90 -16.54 -2.76 -4.58
CA LEU A 90 -17.09 -2.81 -3.22
C LEU A 90 -17.85 -4.10 -2.96
N ASP A 91 -18.63 -4.57 -3.91
CA ASP A 91 -19.33 -5.87 -3.84
C ASP A 91 -18.34 -7.04 -3.72
N ASP A 92 -17.23 -6.98 -4.48
CA ASP A 92 -16.19 -8.01 -4.44
C ASP A 92 -15.46 -8.02 -3.09
N LEU A 93 -15.19 -6.86 -2.53
CA LEU A 93 -14.59 -6.72 -1.21
C LEU A 93 -15.53 -7.24 -0.13
N GLU A 94 -16.83 -6.94 -0.20
CA GLU A 94 -17.83 -7.44 0.76
C GLU A 94 -17.94 -8.97 0.69
N ARG A 95 -18.02 -9.55 -0.51
CA ARG A 95 -18.01 -11.02 -0.69
C ARG A 95 -16.75 -11.67 -0.12
N LYS A 96 -15.63 -10.96 -0.11
CA LYS A 96 -14.33 -11.43 0.38
C LYS A 96 -13.98 -10.90 1.77
N ASN A 97 -14.95 -10.31 2.47
CA ASN A 97 -14.76 -9.63 3.76
C ASN A 97 -13.98 -10.46 4.78
N LYS A 98 -14.18 -11.80 4.79
CA LYS A 98 -13.42 -12.70 5.68
C LYS A 98 -11.91 -12.60 5.57
N PHE A 99 -11.38 -12.14 4.43
CA PHE A 99 -9.94 -11.94 4.24
C PHE A 99 -9.45 -10.59 4.80
N PHE A 100 -10.35 -9.61 4.89
CA PHE A 100 -10.02 -8.24 5.32
C PHE A 100 -10.32 -7.98 6.79
N SER A 101 -11.33 -8.66 7.35
CA SER A 101 -11.81 -8.45 8.73
C SER A 101 -10.75 -8.73 9.81
N SER A 102 -9.75 -9.56 9.49
CA SER A 102 -8.63 -9.86 10.39
C SER A 102 -7.44 -8.91 10.21
N SER A 103 -7.51 -7.96 9.28
CA SER A 103 -6.41 -7.03 9.05
C SER A 103 -6.26 -6.02 10.19
N HIS A 104 -5.03 -5.80 10.63
CA HIS A 104 -4.68 -4.74 11.57
C HIS A 104 -4.47 -3.41 10.84
N TYR A 105 -3.92 -3.48 9.62
CA TYR A 105 -3.69 -2.32 8.76
C TYR A 105 -4.24 -2.60 7.36
N ILE A 106 -4.85 -1.58 6.76
CA ILE A 106 -5.25 -1.56 5.35
C ILE A 106 -4.54 -0.39 4.70
N VAL A 107 -3.56 -0.72 3.87
CA VAL A 107 -2.68 0.24 3.20
C VAL A 107 -3.14 0.41 1.77
N ILE A 108 -3.61 1.60 1.43
CA ILE A 108 -4.14 1.93 0.11
C ILE A 108 -3.19 2.92 -0.57
N GLU A 109 -2.80 2.65 -1.81
CA GLU A 109 -1.90 3.54 -2.54
C GLU A 109 -2.55 4.90 -2.80
N SER A 110 -1.83 5.96 -2.43
CA SER A 110 -2.19 7.33 -2.77
C SER A 110 -1.99 7.57 -4.25
N GLN A 111 -3.03 7.94 -4.94
CA GLN A 111 -3.01 8.18 -6.36
C GLN A 111 -2.64 9.63 -6.69
N MET A 112 -1.96 9.84 -7.82
CA MET A 112 -1.64 11.19 -8.28
C MET A 112 -2.90 11.89 -8.79
N ALA A 113 -3.03 13.19 -8.53
CA ALA A 113 -4.18 14.01 -8.93
C ALA A 113 -4.48 13.97 -10.44
N VAL A 114 -3.47 13.70 -11.26
CA VAL A 114 -3.65 13.53 -12.73
C VAL A 114 -4.39 12.24 -13.10
N SER A 115 -4.52 11.29 -12.18
CA SER A 115 -5.28 10.05 -12.35
C SER A 115 -6.60 10.14 -11.61
N TYR A 116 -7.50 11.00 -12.11
CA TYR A 116 -8.75 11.34 -11.44
C TYR A 116 -9.58 10.11 -11.04
N ASP A 117 -9.78 9.17 -11.94
CA ASP A 117 -10.60 7.99 -11.67
C ASP A 117 -9.98 7.07 -10.63
N ASN A 118 -8.66 6.86 -10.67
CA ASN A 118 -7.97 6.07 -9.65
C ASN A 118 -7.97 6.78 -8.28
N THR A 119 -7.87 8.12 -8.28
CA THR A 119 -7.99 8.92 -7.04
C THR A 119 -9.36 8.74 -6.41
N ARG A 120 -10.43 8.80 -7.21
CA ARG A 120 -11.79 8.53 -6.73
C ARG A 120 -11.94 7.11 -6.20
N MET A 121 -11.38 6.12 -6.92
CA MET A 121 -11.40 4.74 -6.47
C MET A 121 -10.69 4.57 -5.12
N ALA A 122 -9.51 5.17 -4.94
CA ALA A 122 -8.81 5.15 -3.65
C ALA A 122 -9.67 5.74 -2.54
N GLN A 123 -10.38 6.85 -2.79
CA GLN A 123 -11.29 7.46 -1.81
C GLN A 123 -12.49 6.57 -1.49
N HIS A 124 -13.07 5.88 -2.48
CA HIS A 124 -14.13 4.90 -2.22
C HIS A 124 -13.66 3.75 -1.33
N LEU A 125 -12.45 3.22 -1.59
CA LEU A 125 -11.86 2.16 -0.77
C LEU A 125 -11.60 2.64 0.67
N ILE A 126 -11.02 3.82 0.85
CA ILE A 126 -10.80 4.43 2.17
C ILE A 126 -12.13 4.56 2.92
N THR A 127 -13.14 5.12 2.27
CA THR A 127 -14.47 5.33 2.86
C THR A 127 -15.12 3.98 3.23
N TYR A 128 -15.05 3.00 2.32
CA TYR A 128 -15.59 1.66 2.55
C TYR A 128 -14.98 1.02 3.80
N PHE A 129 -13.67 0.88 3.87
CA PHE A 129 -13.02 0.21 4.99
C PHE A 129 -13.21 0.97 6.31
N THR A 130 -13.14 2.29 6.29
CA THR A 130 -13.36 3.12 7.47
C THR A 130 -14.78 3.00 8.00
N THR A 131 -15.78 2.94 7.10
CA THR A 131 -17.20 2.84 7.47
C THR A 131 -17.56 1.42 7.86
N ARG A 132 -17.09 0.42 7.10
CA ARG A 132 -17.42 -0.99 7.28
C ARG A 132 -17.00 -1.51 8.65
N TYR A 133 -15.83 -1.12 9.11
CA TYR A 133 -15.28 -1.63 10.37
C TYR A 133 -15.38 -0.67 11.56
N ARG A 134 -16.02 0.49 11.39
CA ARG A 134 -16.06 1.55 12.44
C ARG A 134 -16.59 1.08 13.79
N ASN A 135 -17.48 0.10 13.82
CA ASN A 135 -18.14 -0.40 15.03
C ASN A 135 -17.57 -1.75 15.49
N GLU A 136 -16.52 -2.27 14.84
CA GLU A 136 -15.90 -3.52 15.21
C GLU A 136 -14.80 -3.29 16.25
N GLY A 137 -14.68 -4.19 17.23
CA GLY A 137 -13.69 -4.07 18.31
C GLY A 137 -12.23 -4.08 17.79
N ASN A 138 -11.97 -4.90 16.77
CA ASN A 138 -10.67 -4.99 16.08
C ASN A 138 -10.75 -4.32 14.71
N ARG A 139 -10.95 -3.02 14.68
CA ARG A 139 -11.02 -2.27 13.43
C ARG A 139 -9.62 -1.98 12.88
N PRO A 140 -9.40 -2.21 11.58
CA PRO A 140 -8.13 -1.91 10.96
C PRO A 140 -7.83 -0.41 10.92
N VAL A 141 -6.55 -0.07 11.03
CA VAL A 141 -6.08 1.28 10.72
C VAL A 141 -5.99 1.40 9.20
N VAL A 142 -6.75 2.31 8.61
CA VAL A 142 -6.71 2.57 7.17
C VAL A 142 -5.69 3.66 6.88
N ILE A 143 -4.76 3.38 5.97
CA ILE A 143 -3.60 4.22 5.66
C ILE A 143 -3.58 4.52 4.17
N GLU A 144 -3.51 5.79 3.80
CA GLU A 144 -3.17 6.21 2.45
C GLU A 144 -1.64 6.34 2.34
N PHE A 145 -1.03 5.47 1.51
CA PHE A 145 0.42 5.34 1.40
C PHE A 145 0.94 5.97 0.11
N ASN A 146 1.96 6.83 0.22
CA ASN A 146 2.51 7.54 -0.92
C ASN A 146 3.14 6.57 -1.94
N SER A 147 2.65 6.61 -3.19
CA SER A 147 3.10 5.77 -4.31
C SER A 147 4.60 5.86 -4.58
N GLN A 148 5.23 7.03 -4.37
CA GLN A 148 6.67 7.21 -4.56
C GLN A 148 7.52 6.47 -3.50
N SER A 149 6.92 6.08 -2.38
CA SER A 149 7.66 5.37 -1.34
C SER A 149 8.12 3.99 -1.80
N LYS A 150 7.34 3.30 -2.61
CA LYS A 150 7.73 2.01 -3.23
C LYS A 150 9.06 2.14 -3.97
N THR A 151 9.12 3.09 -4.89
CA THR A 151 10.29 3.27 -5.75
C THR A 151 11.54 3.67 -4.97
N ARG A 152 11.37 4.50 -3.94
CA ARG A 152 12.49 4.99 -3.13
C ARG A 152 13.05 3.93 -2.18
N LEU A 153 12.17 3.18 -1.52
CA LEU A 153 12.56 2.20 -0.50
C LEU A 153 13.04 0.89 -1.09
N LEU A 154 12.52 0.52 -2.26
CA LEU A 154 12.87 -0.73 -2.92
C LEU A 154 13.96 -0.57 -3.98
N ASP A 155 14.67 0.59 -3.98
CA ASP A 155 15.78 0.89 -4.89
C ASP A 155 15.42 0.79 -6.38
N CYS A 156 14.28 1.37 -6.76
CA CYS A 156 13.89 1.44 -8.17
C CYS A 156 14.90 2.30 -8.95
N PRO A 157 15.44 1.82 -10.07
CA PRO A 157 16.30 2.62 -10.92
C PRO A 157 15.63 3.90 -11.39
N LYS A 158 16.39 5.01 -11.37
CA LYS A 158 15.88 6.31 -11.79
C LYS A 158 15.69 6.37 -13.31
N GLY A 159 14.73 7.17 -13.77
CA GLY A 159 14.55 7.46 -15.19
C GLY A 159 13.86 6.36 -16.00
N MET A 160 13.33 5.33 -15.35
CA MET A 160 12.55 4.29 -16.02
C MET A 160 11.30 4.85 -16.70
N LYS A 161 11.06 4.40 -17.92
CA LYS A 161 9.77 4.61 -18.60
C LYS A 161 8.70 3.71 -17.99
N LYS A 162 7.43 4.06 -18.18
CA LYS A 162 6.28 3.32 -17.61
C LYS A 162 6.30 1.81 -17.87
N PRO A 163 6.63 1.29 -19.08
CA PRO A 163 6.72 -0.16 -19.30
C PRO A 163 7.85 -0.83 -18.52
N GLU A 164 9.03 -0.16 -18.43
CA GLU A 164 10.20 -0.65 -17.70
C GLU A 164 9.91 -0.70 -16.20
N TYR A 165 9.25 0.34 -15.67
CA TYR A 165 8.82 0.39 -14.29
C TYR A 165 7.85 -0.77 -13.95
N LYS A 166 6.87 -1.04 -14.80
CA LYS A 166 5.94 -2.16 -14.61
C LYS A 166 6.65 -3.51 -14.58
N LYS A 167 7.59 -3.70 -15.50
CA LYS A 167 8.45 -4.90 -15.51
C LYS A 167 9.26 -5.02 -14.24
N TRP A 168 9.94 -3.94 -13.83
CA TRP A 168 10.73 -3.88 -12.60
C TRP A 168 9.86 -4.23 -11.37
N CYS A 169 8.68 -3.63 -11.24
CA CYS A 169 7.81 -3.86 -10.10
C CYS A 169 7.35 -5.33 -10.01
N HIS A 170 7.04 -5.92 -11.15
CA HIS A 170 6.69 -7.34 -11.25
C HIS A 170 7.86 -8.25 -10.84
N GLU A 171 9.06 -8.01 -11.38
CA GLU A 171 10.26 -8.79 -11.06
C GLU A 171 10.68 -8.60 -9.60
N LYS A 172 10.59 -7.38 -9.09
CA LYS A 172 10.88 -7.05 -7.69
C LYS A 172 9.93 -7.77 -6.73
N ALA A 173 8.63 -7.81 -7.02
CA ALA A 173 7.65 -8.53 -6.23
C ALA A 173 7.97 -10.03 -6.15
N ILE A 174 8.32 -10.66 -7.27
CA ILE A 174 8.74 -12.07 -7.33
C ILE A 174 9.98 -12.28 -6.46
N SER A 175 11.02 -11.46 -6.65
CA SER A 175 12.27 -11.53 -5.89
C SER A 175 12.04 -11.39 -4.38
N LEU A 176 11.15 -10.48 -3.96
CA LEU A 176 10.80 -10.27 -2.56
C LEU A 176 10.09 -11.49 -1.94
N LEU A 177 9.24 -12.18 -2.69
CA LEU A 177 8.60 -13.42 -2.22
C LEU A 177 9.57 -14.60 -2.23
N GLU A 178 10.44 -14.72 -3.24
CA GLU A 178 11.46 -15.76 -3.33
C GLU A 178 12.49 -15.64 -2.19
N SER A 179 12.84 -14.41 -1.77
CA SER A 179 13.81 -14.19 -0.68
C SER A 179 13.36 -14.73 0.68
N ARG A 180 12.05 -14.97 0.86
CA ARG A 180 11.52 -15.59 2.09
C ARG A 180 11.87 -17.06 2.21
N ASN A 181 12.15 -17.73 1.09
CA ASN A 181 12.48 -19.16 1.01
C ASN A 181 11.43 -20.08 1.68
N LEU A 182 10.14 -19.70 1.60
CA LEU A 182 9.03 -20.44 2.18
C LEU A 182 8.24 -21.17 1.10
N LYS A 183 8.01 -22.48 1.29
CA LYS A 183 7.17 -23.29 0.37
C LYS A 183 5.76 -22.71 0.20
N SER A 184 5.23 -22.04 1.22
CA SER A 184 3.92 -21.38 1.17
C SER A 184 3.85 -20.23 0.15
N GLU A 185 4.99 -19.64 -0.24
CA GLU A 185 5.08 -18.54 -1.20
C GLU A 185 5.04 -19.02 -2.66
N GLU A 186 5.37 -20.27 -2.94
CA GLU A 186 5.45 -20.83 -4.30
C GLU A 186 4.17 -20.61 -5.12
N LYS A 187 3.00 -20.73 -4.50
CA LYS A 187 1.72 -20.52 -5.17
C LYS A 187 1.54 -19.07 -5.63
N PHE A 188 2.01 -18.10 -4.85
CA PHE A 188 1.91 -16.67 -5.17
C PHE A 188 2.95 -16.27 -6.21
N ILE A 189 4.17 -16.82 -6.11
CA ILE A 189 5.22 -16.66 -7.12
C ILE A 189 4.73 -17.21 -8.47
N LYS A 190 4.16 -18.43 -8.47
CA LYS A 190 3.57 -19.03 -9.68
C LYS A 190 2.45 -18.17 -10.25
N LEU A 191 1.58 -17.63 -9.40
CA LEU A 191 0.49 -16.74 -9.79
C LEU A 191 1.04 -15.47 -10.48
N LEU A 192 2.04 -14.81 -9.89
CA LEU A 192 2.70 -13.66 -10.51
C LEU A 192 3.30 -14.04 -11.86
N LYS A 193 4.10 -15.10 -11.95
CA LYS A 193 4.78 -15.54 -13.17
C LYS A 193 3.82 -15.94 -14.31
N SER A 194 2.64 -16.48 -14.00
CA SER A 194 1.68 -16.97 -14.99
C SER A 194 0.60 -15.97 -15.40
N SER A 195 0.39 -14.90 -14.62
CA SER A 195 -0.71 -13.97 -14.85
C SER A 195 -0.37 -12.93 -15.91
N LYS A 196 -1.27 -12.75 -16.87
CA LYS A 196 -1.21 -11.59 -17.76
C LYS A 196 -1.49 -10.32 -16.95
N LYS A 197 -0.69 -9.27 -17.15
CA LYS A 197 -0.80 -8.00 -16.41
C LYS A 197 -0.75 -8.21 -14.89
N ALA A 198 0.27 -8.94 -14.44
CA ALA A 198 0.54 -9.16 -13.02
C ALA A 198 1.16 -7.94 -12.33
N ASP A 199 1.42 -6.86 -13.06
CA ASP A 199 1.98 -5.61 -12.57
C ASP A 199 1.16 -5.04 -11.40
N ASP A 200 -0.18 -5.01 -11.50
CA ASP A 200 -1.04 -4.48 -10.43
C ASP A 200 -0.93 -5.33 -9.13
N MET A 201 -0.79 -6.65 -9.24
CA MET A 201 -0.49 -7.52 -8.09
C MET A 201 0.93 -7.28 -7.57
N GLY A 202 1.91 -7.11 -8.46
CA GLY A 202 3.28 -6.79 -8.09
C GLY A 202 3.37 -5.47 -7.35
N ASP A 203 2.62 -4.44 -7.80
CA ASP A 203 2.54 -3.15 -7.14
C ASP A 203 2.02 -3.27 -5.70
N SER A 204 0.99 -4.08 -5.45
CA SER A 204 0.46 -4.29 -4.09
C SER A 204 1.46 -5.04 -3.17
N VAL A 205 2.23 -5.99 -3.70
CA VAL A 205 3.31 -6.65 -2.95
C VAL A 205 4.43 -5.66 -2.62
N CYS A 206 4.93 -4.92 -3.61
CA CYS A 206 5.97 -3.92 -3.40
C CYS A 206 5.55 -2.83 -2.41
N GLN A 207 4.29 -2.39 -2.47
CA GLN A 207 3.74 -1.43 -1.53
C GLN A 207 3.75 -1.95 -0.09
N PHE A 208 3.36 -3.21 0.12
CA PHE A 208 3.41 -3.83 1.44
C PHE A 208 4.83 -3.79 2.02
N TYR A 209 5.85 -4.20 1.24
CA TYR A 209 7.23 -4.20 1.71
C TYR A 209 7.75 -2.79 2.00
N ALA A 210 7.43 -1.82 1.15
CA ALA A 210 7.81 -0.43 1.39
C ALA A 210 7.15 0.13 2.66
N TRP A 211 5.89 -0.23 2.92
CA TRP A 211 5.20 0.14 4.16
C TRP A 211 5.83 -0.53 5.38
N ASP A 212 6.14 -1.82 5.31
CA ASP A 212 6.78 -2.57 6.40
C ASP A 212 8.16 -1.98 6.77
N MET A 213 8.97 -1.61 5.78
CA MET A 213 10.25 -0.91 6.00
C MET A 213 10.05 0.41 6.75
N VAL A 214 9.04 1.19 6.38
CA VAL A 214 8.71 2.45 7.08
C VAL A 214 8.32 2.18 8.53
N MET A 215 7.50 1.16 8.77
CA MET A 215 7.06 0.81 10.12
C MET A 215 8.18 0.30 11.01
N LYS A 216 9.18 -0.37 10.45
CA LYS A 216 10.39 -0.83 11.14
C LYS A 216 11.41 0.29 11.39
N GLY A 217 11.16 1.49 10.87
CA GLY A 217 12.08 2.62 11.02
C GLY A 217 13.34 2.50 10.17
N GLU A 218 13.31 1.69 9.13
CA GLU A 218 14.38 1.63 8.13
C GLU A 218 14.48 2.99 7.44
N SER A 219 15.57 3.69 7.69
CA SER A 219 15.71 5.10 7.36
C SER A 219 15.84 5.31 5.86
N PHE A 220 15.02 6.23 5.35
CA PHE A 220 15.27 6.87 4.06
C PHE A 220 16.66 7.53 4.07
N LYS A 221 17.54 7.15 3.17
CA LYS A 221 18.61 8.04 2.73
C LYS A 221 17.96 9.13 1.89
N ILE A 222 17.55 10.22 2.54
CA ILE A 222 16.96 11.38 1.84
C ILE A 222 18.08 11.96 0.95
N PRO A 223 17.87 12.06 -0.37
CA PRO A 223 18.76 12.87 -1.18
C PRO A 223 18.72 14.29 -0.62
N LYS A 224 19.89 14.88 -0.34
CA LYS A 224 19.98 16.29 0.06
C LYS A 224 19.14 17.11 -0.92
N PRO A 225 18.31 18.06 -0.44
CA PRO A 225 17.56 18.92 -1.33
C PRO A 225 18.55 19.61 -2.28
N VAL A 226 18.30 19.50 -3.58
CA VAL A 226 19.03 20.31 -4.55
C VAL A 226 18.63 21.75 -4.27
N VAL A 227 19.52 22.52 -3.65
CA VAL A 227 19.36 23.96 -3.48
C VAL A 227 19.35 24.54 -4.89
N ARG A 228 18.16 24.84 -5.41
CA ARG A 228 18.04 25.62 -6.63
C ARG A 228 18.52 27.03 -6.27
N GLU A 229 19.66 27.44 -6.80
CA GLU A 229 20.07 28.84 -6.75
C GLU A 229 18.90 29.69 -7.27
N LYS A 230 18.53 30.70 -6.48
CA LYS A 230 17.52 31.65 -6.91
C LYS A 230 18.09 32.35 -8.16
N VAL A 231 17.51 32.06 -9.33
CA VAL A 231 17.73 32.87 -10.51
C VAL A 231 17.26 34.28 -10.14
N ARG A 232 18.19 35.21 -9.98
CA ARG A 232 17.86 36.64 -9.93
C ARG A 232 17.31 37.00 -11.30
N ILE A 233 16.08 37.40 -11.36
CA ILE A 233 15.49 38.09 -12.50
C ILE A 233 15.80 39.56 -12.23
N ASP A 234 16.79 40.09 -12.95
CA ASP A 234 17.05 41.53 -13.04
C ASP A 234 16.03 42.20 -13.96
#